data_ea81963078cbc01540459fd8f0820ecf
#
_entry.id   ea81963078cbc01540459fd8f0820ecf
#
_cell.length_a   1.000
_cell.length_b   1.000
_cell.length_c   1.000
_cell.angle_alpha   90.00
_cell.angle_beta   90.00
_cell.angle_gamma   90.00
#
_symmetry.space_group_name_H-M   'P 1'
#
loop_
_entity.id
_entity.type
_entity.pdbx_description
1 polymer ?
#
loop_
_entity_poly.entity_id
_entity_poly.type
_entity_poly.pdbx_seq_one_letter_code
_entity_poly.pdbx_strand_id
1 'polypeptide(L)'
;SFKTDIFVDEENGVSRLNASALIKCEGEAFSEETKAFAEDAFDPSLVIETEREKVTVIRRGEVKSEKARVSERVAVDEIPMGAYLAATCGEKAEIASAEKSGEFIIVSGALSLNALILDADGKVFSRRIETPFECKIAGGNAERYTVTATATESSAKIVSATETEVAFDVIFTVYPEEESSYELIKDVK
;
A
#
# COMPACT_ATOMS: atom_id res chain seq x y z
N SER A 1 9.85 1.59 10.38
CA SER A 1 10.09 0.58 11.41
C SER A 1 9.38 0.97 12.69
N PHE A 2 8.82 0.00 13.36
CA PHE A 2 8.08 0.19 14.60
C PHE A 2 8.76 -0.61 15.69
N LYS A 3 9.06 0.03 16.84
CA LYS A 3 9.64 -0.63 18.00
C LYS A 3 8.76 -0.30 19.20
N THR A 4 8.29 -1.30 19.90
CA THR A 4 7.45 -1.16 21.09
C THR A 4 8.12 -1.82 22.27
N ASP A 5 8.25 -1.11 23.36
CA ASP A 5 8.69 -1.64 24.65
C ASP A 5 7.51 -1.57 25.64
N ILE A 6 7.17 -2.69 26.25
CA ILE A 6 6.09 -2.80 27.23
C ILE A 6 6.67 -3.29 28.56
N PHE A 7 6.48 -2.53 29.62
CA PHE A 7 6.88 -2.90 30.96
C PHE A 7 5.65 -2.98 31.88
N VAL A 8 5.57 -4.05 32.66
CA VAL A 8 4.58 -4.19 33.71
C VAL A 8 5.30 -3.97 35.02
N ASP A 9 4.86 -2.98 35.77
CA ASP A 9 5.37 -2.68 37.10
C ASP A 9 4.25 -2.93 38.15
N GLU A 10 4.56 -3.70 39.15
CA GLU A 10 3.65 -3.99 40.27
C GLU A 10 4.12 -3.28 41.54
N GLU A 11 3.60 -2.10 41.76
CA GLU A 11 3.85 -1.34 42.99
C GLU A 11 2.58 -1.19 43.83
N ASN A 12 2.60 -1.65 45.07
CA ASN A 12 1.48 -1.55 46.03
C ASN A 12 0.17 -2.24 45.54
N GLY A 13 0.25 -3.35 44.82
CA GLY A 13 -0.93 -4.08 44.34
C GLY A 13 -1.63 -3.40 43.15
N VAL A 14 -1.01 -2.43 42.54
CA VAL A 14 -1.49 -1.78 41.31
C VAL A 14 -0.57 -2.15 40.16
N SER A 15 -1.09 -2.87 39.17
CA SER A 15 -0.37 -3.15 37.92
C SER A 15 -0.39 -1.92 37.02
N ARG A 16 0.77 -1.41 36.68
CA ARG A 16 0.94 -0.32 35.69
C ARG A 16 1.55 -0.86 34.42
N LEU A 17 0.92 -0.56 33.29
CA LEU A 17 1.43 -0.86 31.98
C LEU A 17 2.05 0.40 31.39
N ASN A 18 3.37 0.39 31.17
CA ASN A 18 4.07 1.44 30.42
C ASN A 18 4.35 0.93 29.00
N ALA A 19 3.80 1.60 28.01
CA ALA A 19 4.04 1.30 26.60
C ALA A 19 4.72 2.49 25.92
N SER A 20 5.81 2.25 25.22
CA SER A 20 6.48 3.25 24.38
C SER A 20 6.61 2.73 22.97
N ALA A 21 6.45 3.62 21.98
CA ALA A 21 6.60 3.28 20.59
C ALA A 21 7.50 4.31 19.88
N LEU A 22 8.50 3.81 19.15
CA LEU A 22 9.33 4.62 18.25
C LEU A 22 8.82 4.41 16.82
N ILE A 23 8.29 5.48 16.21
CA ILE A 23 7.76 5.47 14.86
C ILE A 23 8.75 6.17 13.95
N LYS A 24 9.31 5.46 12.97
CA LYS A 24 10.09 6.05 11.87
C LYS A 24 9.15 6.28 10.69
N CYS A 25 8.97 7.55 10.32
CA CYS A 25 8.23 7.94 9.13
C CYS A 25 9.22 8.27 8.01
N GLU A 26 8.96 7.75 6.82
CA GLU A 26 9.65 8.11 5.59
C GLU A 26 8.62 8.75 4.67
N GLY A 27 8.98 9.86 4.03
CA GLY A 27 8.11 10.59 3.11
C GLY A 27 8.89 10.97 1.86
N GLU A 28 8.20 10.95 0.73
CA GLU A 28 8.70 11.47 -0.54
C GLU A 28 7.95 12.75 -0.87
N ALA A 29 8.69 13.76 -1.33
CA ALA A 29 8.10 15.01 -1.82
C ALA A 29 8.44 15.17 -3.30
N PHE A 30 7.46 15.63 -4.07
CA PHE A 30 7.62 15.92 -5.48
C PHE A 30 7.35 17.42 -5.71
N SER A 31 8.14 18.02 -6.61
CA SER A 31 7.90 19.39 -7.06
C SER A 31 7.72 19.38 -8.58
N GLU A 32 6.79 20.18 -9.08
CA GLU A 32 6.71 20.48 -10.51
C GLU A 32 7.69 21.59 -10.86
N GLU A 33 8.44 21.38 -11.95
CA GLU A 33 9.31 22.41 -12.53
C GLU A 33 8.99 22.53 -14.02
N THR A 34 8.69 23.76 -14.46
CA THR A 34 8.50 24.04 -15.87
C THR A 34 9.81 24.49 -16.47
N LYS A 35 10.32 23.74 -17.46
CA LYS A 35 11.51 24.08 -18.22
C LYS A 35 11.12 24.43 -19.64
N ALA A 36 11.66 25.53 -20.15
CA ALA A 36 11.53 25.90 -21.54
C ALA A 36 12.75 25.36 -22.31
N PHE A 37 12.51 24.70 -23.43
CA PHE A 37 13.52 24.18 -24.32
C PHE A 37 13.33 24.76 -25.72
N ALA A 38 14.43 24.95 -26.46
CA ALA A 38 14.36 25.32 -27.85
C ALA A 38 14.09 24.06 -28.69
N GLU A 39 13.03 24.09 -29.48
CA GLU A 39 12.69 23.02 -30.43
C GLU A 39 13.21 23.31 -31.82
N ASP A 40 13.40 24.60 -32.16
CA ASP A 40 13.93 25.04 -33.43
C ASP A 40 14.79 26.29 -33.30
N ALA A 41 15.71 26.49 -34.20
CA ALA A 41 16.55 27.69 -34.30
C ALA A 41 16.58 28.15 -35.75
N PHE A 42 16.25 29.40 -36.02
CA PHE A 42 16.20 29.98 -37.36
C PHE A 42 16.86 31.37 -37.36
N ASP A 43 17.72 31.60 -38.36
CA ASP A 43 18.23 32.91 -38.70
C ASP A 43 18.08 33.14 -40.20
N PRO A 44 17.44 34.25 -40.65
CA PRO A 44 17.20 34.50 -42.10
C PRO A 44 18.47 34.81 -42.88
N SER A 45 19.57 35.10 -42.24
CA SER A 45 20.84 35.49 -42.82
C SER A 45 21.96 34.45 -42.75
N LEU A 46 21.78 33.41 -41.92
CA LEU A 46 22.81 32.40 -41.66
C LEU A 46 22.24 30.98 -41.86
N VAL A 47 23.12 30.09 -42.30
CA VAL A 47 22.84 28.66 -42.27
C VAL A 47 23.17 28.16 -40.85
N ILE A 48 22.16 27.71 -40.12
CA ILE A 48 22.29 27.21 -38.79
C ILE A 48 22.34 25.68 -38.83
N GLU A 49 23.39 25.11 -38.27
CA GLU A 49 23.47 23.69 -37.96
C GLU A 49 23.11 23.45 -36.49
N THR A 50 22.14 22.56 -36.24
CA THR A 50 21.69 22.23 -34.90
C THR A 50 22.13 20.81 -34.54
N GLU A 51 22.75 20.65 -33.37
CA GLU A 51 22.96 19.35 -32.74
C GLU A 51 21.76 19.05 -31.84
N ARG A 52 21.11 17.90 -32.03
CA ARG A 52 19.92 17.51 -31.28
C ARG A 52 20.23 16.35 -30.34
N GLU A 53 19.58 16.38 -29.17
CA GLU A 53 19.63 15.32 -28.16
C GLU A 53 18.23 14.84 -27.85
N LYS A 54 18.06 13.51 -27.76
CA LYS A 54 16.82 12.91 -27.33
C LYS A 54 16.78 12.87 -25.80
N VAL A 55 15.82 13.60 -25.21
CA VAL A 55 15.57 13.60 -23.76
C VAL A 55 14.27 12.87 -23.48
N THR A 56 14.34 11.90 -22.56
CA THR A 56 13.16 11.19 -22.07
C THR A 56 12.76 11.74 -20.71
N VAL A 57 11.52 12.14 -20.59
CA VAL A 57 10.93 12.67 -19.36
C VAL A 57 9.85 11.71 -18.88
N ILE A 58 9.91 11.34 -17.60
CA ILE A 58 8.86 10.59 -16.92
C ILE A 58 8.02 11.59 -16.15
N ARG A 59 6.74 11.65 -16.48
CA ARG A 59 5.75 12.49 -15.81
C ARG A 59 4.84 11.61 -14.98
N ARG A 60 4.57 12.02 -13.73
CA ARG A 60 3.48 11.41 -12.95
C ARG A 60 2.14 11.94 -13.42
N GLY A 61 1.23 11.00 -13.69
CA GLY A 61 -0.16 11.31 -13.96
C GLY A 61 -0.95 11.55 -12.66
N GLU A 62 -2.24 11.75 -12.80
CA GLU A 62 -3.15 11.96 -11.67
C GLU A 62 -3.25 10.70 -10.81
N VAL A 63 -2.92 10.83 -9.53
CA VAL A 63 -3.01 9.73 -8.54
C VAL A 63 -4.47 9.39 -8.28
N LYS A 64 -4.81 8.11 -8.35
CA LYS A 64 -6.16 7.61 -8.09
C LYS A 64 -6.15 6.70 -6.87
N SER A 65 -7.15 6.87 -6.01
CA SER A 65 -7.34 6.00 -4.85
C SER A 65 -8.74 5.43 -4.84
N GLU A 66 -8.84 4.14 -4.54
CA GLU A 66 -10.11 3.41 -4.47
C GLU A 66 -10.14 2.59 -3.18
N LYS A 67 -11.28 2.60 -2.49
CA LYS A 67 -11.49 1.79 -1.28
C LYS A 67 -12.27 0.53 -1.67
N ALA A 68 -11.76 -0.62 -1.26
CA ALA A 68 -12.43 -1.90 -1.40
C ALA A 68 -12.57 -2.58 -0.04
N ARG A 69 -13.64 -3.36 0.13
CA ARG A 69 -13.84 -4.24 1.28
C ARG A 69 -13.68 -5.69 0.85
N VAL A 70 -12.77 -6.39 1.50
CA VAL A 70 -12.52 -7.83 1.31
C VAL A 70 -13.03 -8.55 2.54
N SER A 71 -13.91 -9.54 2.36
CA SER A 71 -14.44 -10.35 3.45
C SER A 71 -14.44 -11.82 3.07
N GLU A 72 -13.82 -12.66 3.91
CA GLU A 72 -13.61 -14.06 3.64
C GLU A 72 -13.74 -14.90 4.92
N ARG A 73 -14.12 -16.18 4.74
CA ARG A 73 -14.02 -17.20 5.80
C ARG A 73 -12.73 -17.98 5.62
N VAL A 74 -11.94 -17.96 6.68
CA VAL A 74 -10.61 -18.54 6.69
C VAL A 74 -10.58 -19.69 7.69
N ALA A 75 -10.02 -20.82 7.27
CA ALA A 75 -9.72 -21.92 8.16
C ALA A 75 -8.58 -21.52 9.10
N VAL A 76 -8.74 -21.80 10.37
CA VAL A 76 -7.74 -21.53 11.41
C VAL A 76 -7.49 -22.80 12.23
N ASP A 77 -6.37 -22.81 12.96
CA ASP A 77 -6.14 -23.85 13.95
C ASP A 77 -7.27 -23.88 14.99
N GLU A 78 -7.49 -25.02 15.60
CA GLU A 78 -8.57 -25.23 16.56
C GLU A 78 -8.59 -24.16 17.67
N ILE A 79 -9.72 -23.48 17.73
CA ILE A 79 -10.02 -22.47 18.77
C ILE A 79 -10.72 -23.18 19.91
N PRO A 80 -10.26 -23.02 21.17
CA PRO A 80 -10.89 -23.65 22.32
C PRO A 80 -12.37 -23.28 22.46
N MET A 81 -13.17 -24.23 22.94
CA MET A 81 -14.58 -24.00 23.22
C MET A 81 -14.75 -22.87 24.24
N GLY A 82 -15.69 -21.95 23.99
CA GLY A 82 -15.95 -20.81 24.86
C GLY A 82 -14.94 -19.65 24.72
N ALA A 83 -13.97 -19.78 23.83
CA ALA A 83 -13.05 -18.69 23.53
C ALA A 83 -13.77 -17.58 22.71
N TYR A 84 -13.29 -16.36 22.91
CA TYR A 84 -13.80 -15.20 22.17
C TYR A 84 -12.65 -14.31 21.66
N LEU A 85 -12.92 -13.57 20.61
CA LEU A 85 -11.99 -12.61 20.06
C LEU A 85 -11.94 -11.37 20.96
N ALA A 86 -10.76 -11.05 21.47
CA ALA A 86 -10.53 -9.88 22.30
C ALA A 86 -10.16 -8.65 21.46
N ALA A 87 -9.32 -8.83 20.43
CA ALA A 87 -8.88 -7.75 19.55
C ALA A 87 -8.30 -8.28 18.24
N THR A 88 -8.20 -7.41 17.24
CA THR A 88 -7.38 -7.59 16.04
C THR A 88 -6.27 -6.53 16.02
N CYS A 89 -5.12 -6.85 15.45
CA CYS A 89 -4.02 -5.92 15.28
C CYS A 89 -3.05 -6.35 14.19
N GLY A 90 -2.21 -5.41 13.73
CA GLY A 90 -1.13 -5.69 12.79
C GLY A 90 -1.64 -6.00 11.38
N GLU A 91 -2.66 -5.29 10.96
CA GLU A 91 -3.24 -5.38 9.62
C GLU A 91 -2.20 -5.05 8.58
N LYS A 92 -2.10 -5.91 7.56
CA LYS A 92 -1.15 -5.75 6.46
C LYS A 92 -1.79 -6.14 5.16
N ALA A 93 -1.52 -5.35 4.12
CA ALA A 93 -1.83 -5.68 2.74
C ALA A 93 -0.51 -5.83 1.97
N GLU A 94 -0.33 -6.96 1.32
CA GLU A 94 0.84 -7.25 0.48
C GLU A 94 0.36 -7.54 -0.94
N ILE A 95 0.85 -6.74 -1.90
CA ILE A 95 0.55 -6.94 -3.32
C ILE A 95 1.55 -7.96 -3.88
N ALA A 96 1.03 -9.01 -4.49
CA ALA A 96 1.82 -10.02 -5.20
C ALA A 96 1.94 -9.68 -6.68
N SER A 97 0.84 -9.20 -7.29
CA SER A 97 0.84 -8.73 -8.68
C SER A 97 -0.14 -7.59 -8.90
N ALA A 98 0.13 -6.79 -9.93
CA ALA A 98 -0.78 -5.78 -10.44
C ALA A 98 -0.69 -5.82 -11.98
N GLU A 99 -1.78 -6.19 -12.63
CA GLU A 99 -1.82 -6.42 -14.08
C GLU A 99 -2.86 -5.54 -14.73
N LYS A 100 -2.48 -4.87 -15.82
CA LYS A 100 -3.38 -4.03 -16.58
C LYS A 100 -4.36 -4.88 -17.41
N SER A 101 -5.64 -4.55 -17.32
CA SER A 101 -6.73 -5.15 -18.09
C SER A 101 -7.66 -4.05 -18.62
N GLY A 102 -7.32 -3.52 -19.80
CA GLY A 102 -8.02 -2.36 -20.40
C GLY A 102 -7.81 -1.09 -19.56
N GLU A 103 -8.90 -0.48 -19.10
CA GLU A 103 -8.88 0.73 -18.24
C GLU A 103 -8.72 0.39 -16.73
N PHE A 104 -8.63 -0.88 -16.40
CA PHE A 104 -8.53 -1.36 -15.04
C PHE A 104 -7.17 -1.99 -14.76
N ILE A 105 -6.86 -2.10 -13.48
CA ILE A 105 -5.74 -2.89 -12.97
C ILE A 105 -6.33 -3.98 -12.07
N ILE A 106 -5.96 -5.22 -12.33
CA ILE A 106 -6.27 -6.36 -11.47
C ILE A 106 -5.12 -6.48 -10.48
N VAL A 107 -5.41 -6.25 -9.21
CA VAL A 107 -4.45 -6.32 -8.11
C VAL A 107 -4.73 -7.57 -7.30
N SER A 108 -3.75 -8.44 -7.17
CA SER A 108 -3.83 -9.63 -6.32
C SER A 108 -2.75 -9.63 -5.25
N GLY A 109 -3.02 -10.32 -4.15
CA GLY A 109 -2.10 -10.38 -3.02
C GLY A 109 -2.67 -11.09 -1.81
N ALA A 110 -2.16 -10.74 -0.64
CA ALA A 110 -2.60 -11.27 0.63
C ALA A 110 -2.88 -10.16 1.65
N LEU A 111 -3.94 -10.36 2.43
CA LEU A 111 -4.28 -9.56 3.60
C LEU A 111 -4.03 -10.39 4.85
N SER A 112 -3.43 -9.81 5.85
CA SER A 112 -3.18 -10.51 7.12
C SER A 112 -3.46 -9.62 8.32
N LEU A 113 -3.82 -10.27 9.43
CA LEU A 113 -3.96 -9.67 10.75
C LEU A 113 -3.58 -10.68 11.84
N ASN A 114 -3.36 -10.20 13.05
CA ASN A 114 -3.27 -11.03 14.23
C ASN A 114 -4.56 -10.89 15.04
N ALA A 115 -5.22 -12.02 15.30
CA ALA A 115 -6.37 -12.12 16.18
C ALA A 115 -5.89 -12.49 17.59
N LEU A 116 -6.23 -11.67 18.60
CA LEU A 116 -6.02 -11.97 20.00
C LEU A 116 -7.28 -12.64 20.53
N ILE A 117 -7.13 -13.86 21.02
CA ILE A 117 -8.24 -14.70 21.45
C ILE A 117 -8.04 -15.00 22.95
N LEU A 118 -9.11 -14.86 23.74
CA LEU A 118 -9.17 -15.31 25.12
C LEU A 118 -9.97 -16.61 25.21
N ASP A 119 -9.41 -17.59 25.92
CA ASP A 119 -10.16 -18.79 26.28
C ASP A 119 -11.02 -18.60 27.54
N ALA A 120 -11.76 -19.63 27.90
CA ALA A 120 -12.63 -19.62 29.08
C ALA A 120 -11.88 -19.44 30.41
N ASP A 121 -10.61 -19.79 30.46
CA ASP A 121 -9.74 -19.68 31.62
C ASP A 121 -9.01 -18.31 31.68
N GLY A 122 -9.28 -17.42 30.68
CA GLY A 122 -8.66 -16.10 30.61
C GLY A 122 -7.25 -16.11 30.02
N LYS A 123 -6.80 -17.21 29.42
CA LYS A 123 -5.50 -17.30 28.76
C LYS A 123 -5.58 -16.66 27.38
N VAL A 124 -4.64 -15.78 27.10
CA VAL A 124 -4.53 -15.08 25.81
C VAL A 124 -3.62 -15.86 24.86
N PHE A 125 -4.05 -16.02 23.63
CA PHE A 125 -3.21 -16.50 22.54
C PHE A 125 -3.48 -15.73 21.26
N SER A 126 -2.48 -15.66 20.40
CA SER A 126 -2.55 -14.96 19.12
C SER A 126 -2.66 -15.98 17.99
N ARG A 127 -3.47 -15.64 16.98
CA ARG A 127 -3.54 -16.35 15.70
C ARG A 127 -3.29 -15.37 14.57
N ARG A 128 -2.30 -15.65 13.73
CA ARG A 128 -2.17 -14.94 12.46
C ARG A 128 -3.18 -15.53 11.49
N ILE A 129 -3.98 -14.66 10.92
CA ILE A 129 -4.96 -15.00 9.89
C ILE A 129 -4.51 -14.31 8.61
N GLU A 130 -4.51 -15.07 7.51
CA GLU A 130 -4.12 -14.58 6.20
C GLU A 130 -5.15 -15.03 5.17
N THR A 131 -5.54 -14.14 4.28
CA THR A 131 -6.48 -14.40 3.20
C THR A 131 -5.97 -13.80 1.89
N PRO A 132 -6.05 -14.52 0.76
CA PRO A 132 -5.77 -13.95 -0.54
C PRO A 132 -6.84 -12.93 -0.91
N PHE A 133 -6.50 -12.00 -1.79
CA PHE A 133 -7.45 -11.10 -2.41
C PHE A 133 -7.16 -10.91 -3.89
N GLU A 134 -8.20 -10.61 -4.65
CA GLU A 134 -8.13 -10.08 -5.99
C GLU A 134 -9.14 -8.93 -6.11
N CYS A 135 -8.65 -7.75 -6.49
CA CYS A 135 -9.48 -6.57 -6.66
C CYS A 135 -9.24 -5.94 -8.02
N LYS A 136 -10.31 -5.43 -8.61
CA LYS A 136 -10.26 -4.68 -9.86
C LYS A 136 -10.44 -3.21 -9.55
N ILE A 137 -9.41 -2.41 -9.82
CA ILE A 137 -9.38 -0.97 -9.55
C ILE A 137 -9.22 -0.17 -10.84
N ALA A 138 -9.65 1.10 -10.83
CA ALA A 138 -9.53 1.97 -11.98
C ALA A 138 -8.06 2.38 -12.20
N GLY A 139 -7.45 1.94 -13.30
CA GLY A 139 -6.06 2.20 -13.66
C GLY A 139 -5.86 3.39 -14.59
N GLY A 140 -6.92 3.77 -15.36
CA GLY A 140 -6.80 4.75 -16.42
C GLY A 140 -5.99 4.24 -17.63
N ASN A 141 -5.48 5.17 -18.43
CA ASN A 141 -4.81 4.84 -19.71
C ASN A 141 -3.29 4.69 -19.61
N ALA A 142 -2.68 4.95 -18.45
CA ALA A 142 -1.24 4.87 -18.30
C ALA A 142 -0.72 3.45 -18.61
N GLU A 143 0.39 3.36 -19.33
CA GLU A 143 1.06 2.08 -19.62
C GLU A 143 1.94 1.62 -18.44
N ARG A 144 2.48 2.58 -17.71
CA ARG A 144 3.31 2.33 -16.51
C ARG A 144 2.60 2.85 -15.28
N TYR A 145 2.67 2.09 -14.21
CA TYR A 145 2.04 2.48 -12.93
C TYR A 145 2.69 1.74 -11.77
N THR A 146 2.61 2.38 -10.61
CA THR A 146 2.89 1.73 -9.33
C THR A 146 1.59 1.66 -8.55
N VAL A 147 1.33 0.53 -7.89
CA VAL A 147 0.16 0.35 -7.03
C VAL A 147 0.61 0.11 -5.60
N THR A 148 -0.04 0.78 -4.66
CA THR A 148 0.10 0.49 -3.24
C THR A 148 -1.24 0.06 -2.65
N ALA A 149 -1.20 -0.77 -1.62
CA ALA A 149 -2.37 -1.18 -0.86
C ALA A 149 -2.13 -0.93 0.63
N THR A 150 -3.12 -0.35 1.29
CA THR A 150 -3.06 -0.08 2.73
C THR A 150 -4.33 -0.60 3.38
N ALA A 151 -4.21 -1.57 4.29
CA ALA A 151 -5.31 -1.98 5.15
C ALA A 151 -5.55 -0.89 6.20
N THR A 152 -6.77 -0.36 6.27
CA THR A 152 -7.13 0.76 7.17
C THR A 152 -7.94 0.31 8.37
N GLU A 153 -8.79 -0.68 8.18
CA GLU A 153 -9.62 -1.27 9.22
C GLU A 153 -9.71 -2.77 9.00
N SER A 154 -9.79 -3.51 10.08
CA SER A 154 -10.07 -4.94 10.04
C SER A 154 -11.07 -5.34 11.10
N SER A 155 -11.76 -6.43 10.85
CA SER A 155 -12.59 -7.12 11.84
C SER A 155 -12.46 -8.63 11.67
N ALA A 156 -12.61 -9.35 12.77
CA ALA A 156 -12.66 -10.79 12.75
C ALA A 156 -13.81 -11.29 13.65
N LYS A 157 -14.36 -12.45 13.30
CA LYS A 157 -15.42 -13.11 14.07
C LYS A 157 -15.21 -14.61 14.04
N ILE A 158 -15.14 -15.23 15.19
CA ILE A 158 -15.11 -16.70 15.32
C ILE A 158 -16.44 -17.26 14.85
N VAL A 159 -16.43 -18.10 13.82
CA VAL A 159 -17.62 -18.76 13.27
C VAL A 159 -17.78 -20.16 13.84
N SER A 160 -16.65 -20.90 13.97
CA SER A 160 -16.57 -22.22 14.55
C SER A 160 -15.22 -22.46 15.20
N ALA A 161 -14.98 -23.64 15.75
CA ALA A 161 -13.68 -24.00 16.31
C ALA A 161 -12.52 -23.96 15.29
N THR A 162 -12.82 -24.04 14.00
CA THR A 162 -11.82 -24.11 12.92
C THR A 162 -12.01 -23.08 11.83
N GLU A 163 -12.94 -22.13 12.01
CA GLU A 163 -13.23 -21.09 11.02
C GLU A 163 -13.41 -19.72 11.67
N THR A 164 -12.81 -18.74 11.05
CA THR A 164 -12.97 -17.32 11.39
C THR A 164 -13.37 -16.54 10.15
N GLU A 165 -14.38 -15.70 10.26
CA GLU A 165 -14.71 -14.70 9.25
C GLU A 165 -13.89 -13.46 9.49
N VAL A 166 -13.19 -12.97 8.45
CA VAL A 166 -12.39 -11.75 8.51
C VAL A 166 -12.86 -10.77 7.46
N ALA A 167 -12.79 -9.49 7.77
CA ALA A 167 -13.04 -8.42 6.81
C ALA A 167 -11.99 -7.34 6.95
N PHE A 168 -11.58 -6.80 5.81
CA PHE A 168 -10.59 -5.73 5.70
C PHE A 168 -11.14 -4.61 4.83
N ASP A 169 -10.96 -3.38 5.27
CA ASP A 169 -11.09 -2.20 4.45
C ASP A 169 -9.70 -1.84 3.91
N VAL A 170 -9.54 -1.83 2.59
CA VAL A 170 -8.26 -1.61 1.92
C VAL A 170 -8.36 -0.42 0.99
N ILE A 171 -7.40 0.49 1.07
CA ILE A 171 -7.23 1.59 0.12
C ILE A 171 -6.13 1.19 -0.87
N PHE A 172 -6.50 1.09 -2.14
CA PHE A 172 -5.57 0.95 -3.25
C PHE A 172 -5.27 2.32 -3.83
N THR A 173 -3.99 2.63 -4.02
CA THR A 173 -3.56 3.89 -4.66
C THR A 173 -2.72 3.57 -5.87
N VAL A 174 -3.13 4.11 -7.02
CA VAL A 174 -2.46 3.97 -8.31
C VAL A 174 -1.70 5.25 -8.62
N TYR A 175 -0.42 5.12 -8.90
CA TYR A 175 0.49 6.18 -9.33
C TYR A 175 0.84 5.93 -10.80
N PRO A 176 0.11 6.54 -11.75
CA PRO A 176 0.40 6.38 -13.17
C PRO A 176 1.65 7.16 -13.54
N GLU A 177 2.41 6.61 -14.51
CA GLU A 177 3.60 7.22 -15.07
C GLU A 177 3.46 7.31 -16.59
N GLU A 178 3.73 8.47 -17.14
CA GLU A 178 3.74 8.74 -18.58
C GLU A 178 5.17 9.04 -19.00
N GLU A 179 5.65 8.31 -19.99
CA GLU A 179 6.95 8.55 -20.61
C GLU A 179 6.78 9.36 -21.88
N SER A 180 7.45 10.48 -21.97
CA SER A 180 7.48 11.33 -23.17
C SER A 180 8.92 11.56 -23.60
N SER A 181 9.18 11.46 -24.89
CA SER A 181 10.50 11.73 -25.46
C SER A 181 10.45 12.96 -26.35
N TYR A 182 11.42 13.82 -26.18
CA TYR A 182 11.56 15.07 -26.93
C TYR A 182 12.95 15.11 -27.61
N GLU A 183 13.00 15.64 -28.82
CA GLU A 183 14.25 16.00 -29.48
C GLU A 183 14.52 17.47 -29.25
N LEU A 184 15.50 17.78 -28.43
CA LEU A 184 15.84 19.13 -28.02
C LEU A 184 17.14 19.57 -28.70
N ILE A 185 17.25 20.88 -28.99
CA ILE A 185 18.50 21.46 -29.48
C ILE A 185 19.48 21.49 -28.32
N LYS A 186 20.61 20.83 -28.48
CA LYS A 186 21.72 20.80 -27.53
C LYS A 186 22.75 21.92 -27.80
N ASP A 187 23.02 22.15 -29.09
CA ASP A 187 23.97 23.16 -29.53
C ASP A 187 23.57 23.74 -30.90
N VAL A 188 23.99 24.95 -31.14
CA VAL A 188 23.76 25.69 -32.36
C VAL A 188 25.11 26.18 -32.89
N LYS A 189 25.44 25.83 -34.13
CA LYS A 189 26.71 26.22 -34.79
C LYS A 189 26.44 27.06 -36.03
#